data_639336ed5e42ac27fabd7b271b316636
#
_entry.id   639336ed5e42ac27fabd7b271b316636
#
_cell.length_a   1.000
_cell.length_b   1.000
_cell.length_c   1.000
_cell.angle_alpha   90.00
_cell.angle_beta   90.00
_cell.angle_gamma   90.00
#
_symmetry.space_group_name_H-M   'P 1'
#
loop_
_entity.id
_entity.type
_entity.pdbx_description
1 polymer ?
#
loop_
_entity_poly.entity_id
_entity_poly.type
_entity_poly.pdbx_seq_one_letter_code
_entity_poly.pdbx_strand_id
1 'polypeptide(L)'
;MSTHKVEQLIIATVGFFWCFLMWFSTAAFSPSIAASYHLNIKALGLLASSAIWMAPIGRVIAGSAADRFGAPRTFAFILVVCGIMSIASAYTTSYELLFIERVIVAIAGVSFVVGIQHVAQWFDAHEIGTAEGLYAGTGNVGAGAGALLLPRIFGLNYQGAFLWLGVIAIGIAAWYLVRGQSARSTQMQELVRRRSDLRGTLFVWSRYIAIALMLAYAMSFGLEIAMNAWLPGYFTRGFHEAIIALGFTSITGIQIAAGTFAAVQSFTASLFRPFSGFISDLFQRKGWTPLPFIARNLPYAPRLHWLGIALLLIVTAMMGLTASGLSGSLHLSVLALVALGVFISFGTGGTFALVPLLFPDRPGTAAGFVGGLSTAAAIAYPLIFAGGPNIHTGYAHVAMFLFLPFVLFYFWAARHERHPEKHGLLLNSFAIEEA
;
A
#
# COMPACT_ATOMS: atom_id res chain seq x y z
N MET A 1 -10.92 -27.20 -5.87
CA MET A 1 -11.04 -25.91 -6.61
C MET A 1 -11.15 -26.22 -8.09
N SER A 2 -12.06 -25.58 -8.83
CA SER A 2 -12.09 -25.76 -10.30
C SER A 2 -10.82 -25.16 -10.92
N THR A 3 -10.30 -25.80 -11.93
CA THR A 3 -9.06 -25.38 -12.65
C THR A 3 -9.14 -23.90 -13.11
N HIS A 4 -10.34 -23.42 -13.46
CA HIS A 4 -10.58 -22.03 -13.85
C HIS A 4 -10.44 -21.02 -12.71
N LYS A 5 -10.92 -21.32 -11.48
CA LYS A 5 -10.74 -20.42 -10.32
C LYS A 5 -9.25 -20.19 -10.03
N VAL A 6 -8.46 -21.27 -10.05
CA VAL A 6 -7.00 -21.21 -9.80
C VAL A 6 -6.30 -20.41 -10.88
N GLU A 7 -6.64 -20.63 -12.16
CA GLU A 7 -6.07 -19.90 -13.29
C GLU A 7 -6.31 -18.38 -13.14
N GLN A 8 -7.54 -17.95 -12.80
CA GLN A 8 -7.85 -16.53 -12.65
C GLN A 8 -7.10 -15.90 -11.45
N LEU A 9 -6.94 -16.64 -10.35
CA LEU A 9 -6.14 -16.20 -9.23
C LEU A 9 -4.66 -16.05 -9.62
N ILE A 10 -4.09 -17.01 -10.36
CA ILE A 10 -2.70 -16.96 -10.82
C ILE A 10 -2.48 -15.75 -11.74
N ILE A 11 -3.34 -15.54 -12.73
CA ILE A 11 -3.24 -14.41 -13.67
C ILE A 11 -3.29 -13.08 -12.89
N ALA A 12 -4.26 -12.95 -11.98
CA ALA A 12 -4.39 -11.75 -11.15
C ALA A 12 -3.14 -11.50 -10.30
N THR A 13 -2.64 -12.55 -9.63
CA THR A 13 -1.49 -12.48 -8.74
C THR A 13 -0.20 -12.14 -9.48
N VAL A 14 0.05 -12.78 -10.62
CA VAL A 14 1.21 -12.49 -11.48
C VAL A 14 1.14 -11.07 -12.03
N GLY A 15 -0.02 -10.64 -12.51
CA GLY A 15 -0.24 -9.27 -12.98
C GLY A 15 0.03 -8.23 -11.89
N PHE A 16 -0.46 -8.46 -10.68
CA PHE A 16 -0.27 -7.56 -9.54
C PHE A 16 1.19 -7.52 -9.07
N PHE A 17 1.84 -8.67 -8.94
CA PHE A 17 3.26 -8.77 -8.63
C PHE A 17 4.10 -7.97 -9.63
N TRP A 18 3.82 -8.12 -10.94
CA TRP A 18 4.54 -7.41 -11.99
C TRP A 18 4.28 -5.90 -11.97
N CYS A 19 3.04 -5.49 -11.72
CA CYS A 19 2.69 -4.08 -11.52
C CYS A 19 3.50 -3.47 -10.36
N PHE A 20 3.61 -4.15 -9.22
CA PHE A 20 4.35 -3.66 -8.06
C PHE A 20 5.86 -3.62 -8.31
N LEU A 21 6.40 -4.63 -8.96
CA LEU A 21 7.80 -4.68 -9.34
C LEU A 21 8.15 -3.52 -10.30
N MET A 22 7.32 -3.26 -11.31
CA MET A 22 7.48 -2.16 -12.26
C MET A 22 7.27 -0.80 -11.58
N TRP A 23 6.28 -0.69 -10.71
CA TRP A 23 5.95 0.54 -9.98
C TRP A 23 7.12 1.05 -9.16
N PHE A 24 7.77 0.16 -8.40
CA PHE A 24 8.89 0.51 -7.53
C PHE A 24 10.27 0.34 -8.18
N SER A 25 10.35 0.04 -9.47
CA SER A 25 11.62 -0.11 -10.18
C SER A 25 12.48 1.17 -10.15
N THR A 26 11.87 2.35 -10.18
CA THR A 26 12.55 3.63 -10.04
C THR A 26 13.29 3.75 -8.70
N ALA A 27 12.67 3.26 -7.62
CA ALA A 27 13.30 3.23 -6.30
C ALA A 27 14.52 2.30 -6.27
N ALA A 28 14.43 1.12 -6.89
CA ALA A 28 15.53 0.16 -6.98
C ALA A 28 16.76 0.73 -7.68
N PHE A 29 16.54 1.63 -8.65
CA PHE A 29 17.60 2.32 -9.40
C PHE A 29 17.81 3.78 -8.98
N SER A 30 17.24 4.20 -7.85
CA SER A 30 17.37 5.59 -7.39
C SER A 30 18.80 6.09 -7.30
N PRO A 31 19.82 5.30 -6.91
CA PRO A 31 21.22 5.70 -6.95
C PRO A 31 21.71 5.99 -8.38
N SER A 32 21.45 5.08 -9.33
CA SER A 32 21.85 5.24 -10.74
C SER A 32 21.17 6.43 -11.39
N ILE A 33 19.85 6.59 -11.15
CA ILE A 33 19.07 7.70 -11.68
C ILE A 33 19.56 9.02 -11.09
N ALA A 34 19.82 9.07 -9.77
CA ALA A 34 20.35 10.24 -9.11
C ALA A 34 21.73 10.64 -9.66
N ALA A 35 22.58 9.69 -9.97
CA ALA A 35 23.87 9.95 -10.60
C ALA A 35 23.74 10.46 -12.02
N SER A 36 22.86 9.83 -12.84
CA SER A 36 22.64 10.21 -14.25
C SER A 36 22.08 11.62 -14.43
N TYR A 37 21.19 12.05 -13.54
CA TYR A 37 20.52 13.36 -13.61
C TYR A 37 21.00 14.36 -12.55
N HIS A 38 22.08 14.07 -11.81
CA HIS A 38 22.64 14.91 -10.75
C HIS A 38 21.62 15.36 -9.69
N LEU A 39 20.74 14.44 -9.26
CA LEU A 39 19.65 14.74 -8.35
C LEU A 39 20.14 14.98 -6.92
N ASN A 40 19.70 16.07 -6.32
CA ASN A 40 19.85 16.30 -4.89
C ASN A 40 18.81 15.49 -4.08
N ILE A 41 18.89 15.54 -2.76
CA ILE A 41 18.00 14.78 -1.87
C ILE A 41 16.51 15.19 -2.02
N LYS A 42 16.24 16.46 -2.28
CA LYS A 42 14.87 16.96 -2.46
C LYS A 42 14.26 16.46 -3.77
N ALA A 43 15.02 16.49 -4.87
CA ALA A 43 14.60 15.94 -6.15
C ALA A 43 14.38 14.41 -6.07
N LEU A 44 15.21 13.69 -5.30
CA LEU A 44 15.03 12.27 -5.04
C LEU A 44 13.76 12.00 -4.22
N GLY A 45 13.46 12.81 -3.20
CA GLY A 45 12.21 12.73 -2.44
C GLY A 45 10.99 13.01 -3.31
N LEU A 46 11.08 13.98 -4.22
CA LEU A 46 10.02 14.29 -5.18
C LEU A 46 9.79 13.14 -6.16
N LEU A 47 10.87 12.52 -6.68
CA LEU A 47 10.78 11.34 -7.54
C LEU A 47 10.16 10.15 -6.80
N ALA A 48 10.51 9.90 -5.55
CA ALA A 48 9.89 8.88 -4.73
C ALA A 48 8.40 9.17 -4.46
N SER A 49 8.05 10.43 -4.19
CA SER A 49 6.66 10.88 -4.02
C SER A 49 5.82 10.68 -5.30
N SER A 50 6.41 10.93 -6.48
CA SER A 50 5.71 10.82 -7.78
C SER A 50 5.10 9.44 -8.02
N ALA A 51 5.74 8.40 -7.49
CA ALA A 51 5.25 7.04 -7.55
C ALA A 51 3.86 6.85 -6.89
N ILE A 52 3.39 7.80 -6.09
CA ILE A 52 2.13 7.67 -5.34
C ILE A 52 1.01 8.54 -5.93
N TRP A 53 1.33 9.54 -6.74
CA TRP A 53 0.40 10.60 -7.15
C TRP A 53 -0.86 10.09 -7.85
N MET A 54 -0.74 9.10 -8.71
CA MET A 54 -1.90 8.57 -9.46
C MET A 54 -2.72 7.53 -8.67
N ALA A 55 -2.19 7.00 -7.57
CA ALA A 55 -2.85 5.92 -6.84
C ALA A 55 -4.19 6.34 -6.18
N PRO A 56 -4.34 7.49 -5.51
CA PRO A 56 -5.59 7.89 -4.87
C PRO A 56 -6.74 8.07 -5.86
N ILE A 57 -6.51 8.83 -6.91
CA ILE A 57 -7.51 9.14 -7.95
C ILE A 57 -7.75 7.91 -8.83
N GLY A 58 -6.68 7.24 -9.22
CA GLY A 58 -6.72 6.07 -10.09
C GLY A 58 -7.53 4.92 -9.50
N ARG A 59 -7.46 4.70 -8.19
CA ARG A 59 -8.24 3.63 -7.52
C ARG A 59 -9.76 3.84 -7.63
N VAL A 60 -10.23 5.08 -7.51
CA VAL A 60 -11.66 5.40 -7.67
C VAL A 60 -12.11 5.18 -9.11
N ILE A 61 -11.32 5.66 -10.08
CA ILE A 61 -11.63 5.52 -11.51
C ILE A 61 -11.59 4.05 -11.94
N ALA A 62 -10.59 3.30 -11.49
CA ALA A 62 -10.42 1.91 -11.93
C ALA A 62 -11.46 0.95 -11.34
N GLY A 63 -11.95 1.21 -10.12
CA GLY A 63 -13.09 0.47 -9.59
C GLY A 63 -14.32 0.60 -10.51
N SER A 64 -14.67 1.83 -10.90
CA SER A 64 -15.75 2.10 -11.83
C SER A 64 -15.50 1.55 -13.24
N ALA A 65 -14.25 1.60 -13.71
CA ALA A 65 -13.89 1.03 -15.02
C ALA A 65 -13.99 -0.49 -15.02
N ALA A 66 -13.58 -1.16 -13.94
CA ALA A 66 -13.69 -2.60 -13.80
C ALA A 66 -15.15 -3.07 -13.71
N ASP A 67 -16.04 -2.27 -13.10
CA ASP A 67 -17.48 -2.53 -13.11
C ASP A 67 -18.08 -2.41 -14.51
N ARG A 68 -17.63 -1.43 -15.30
CA ARG A 68 -18.18 -1.13 -16.63
C ARG A 68 -17.59 -2.02 -17.73
N PHE A 69 -16.29 -2.23 -17.75
CA PHE A 69 -15.57 -2.91 -18.83
C PHE A 69 -15.15 -4.34 -18.45
N GLY A 70 -15.32 -4.72 -17.19
CA GLY A 70 -14.83 -5.96 -16.60
C GLY A 70 -13.41 -5.85 -16.03
N ALA A 71 -13.17 -6.53 -14.92
CA ALA A 71 -11.88 -6.49 -14.24
C ALA A 71 -10.70 -6.96 -15.12
N PRO A 72 -10.80 -8.04 -15.92
CA PRO A 72 -9.67 -8.48 -16.77
C PRO A 72 -9.24 -7.45 -17.81
N ARG A 73 -10.19 -6.80 -18.49
CA ARG A 73 -9.87 -5.77 -19.50
C ARG A 73 -9.27 -4.52 -18.86
N THR A 74 -9.80 -4.11 -17.71
CA THR A 74 -9.27 -2.98 -16.95
C THR A 74 -7.86 -3.25 -16.46
N PHE A 75 -7.60 -4.46 -15.99
CA PHE A 75 -6.25 -4.87 -15.56
C PHE A 75 -5.26 -4.89 -16.74
N ALA A 76 -5.66 -5.47 -17.86
CA ALA A 76 -4.84 -5.48 -19.08
C ALA A 76 -4.52 -4.06 -19.56
N PHE A 77 -5.49 -3.13 -19.52
CA PHE A 77 -5.28 -1.73 -19.86
C PHE A 77 -4.23 -1.07 -18.94
N ILE A 78 -4.29 -1.31 -17.63
CA ILE A 78 -3.27 -0.82 -16.67
C ILE A 78 -1.89 -1.33 -17.06
N LEU A 79 -1.75 -2.64 -17.32
CA LEU A 79 -0.46 -3.24 -17.72
C LEU A 79 0.07 -2.67 -19.02
N VAL A 80 -0.79 -2.44 -20.04
CA VAL A 80 -0.38 -1.84 -21.32
C VAL A 80 0.10 -0.40 -21.12
N VAL A 81 -0.66 0.44 -20.44
CA VAL A 81 -0.29 1.84 -20.21
C VAL A 81 1.01 1.94 -19.44
N CYS A 82 1.14 1.20 -18.33
CA CYS A 82 2.35 1.20 -17.53
C CYS A 82 3.54 0.57 -18.31
N GLY A 83 3.28 -0.46 -19.13
CA GLY A 83 4.28 -1.09 -19.95
C GLY A 83 4.85 -0.14 -21.01
N ILE A 84 3.97 0.58 -21.73
CA ILE A 84 4.38 1.58 -22.73
C ILE A 84 5.21 2.70 -22.07
N MET A 85 4.75 3.23 -20.93
CA MET A 85 5.47 4.28 -20.22
C MET A 85 6.80 3.78 -19.63
N SER A 86 6.88 2.53 -19.21
CA SER A 86 8.14 1.94 -18.78
C SER A 86 9.13 1.78 -19.93
N ILE A 87 8.66 1.37 -21.13
CA ILE A 87 9.48 1.33 -22.34
C ILE A 87 9.94 2.73 -22.73
N ALA A 88 9.05 3.73 -22.72
CA ALA A 88 9.39 5.11 -23.00
C ALA A 88 10.50 5.61 -22.07
N SER A 89 10.38 5.35 -20.77
CA SER A 89 11.38 5.72 -19.74
C SER A 89 12.77 5.11 -19.99
N ALA A 90 12.88 4.04 -20.76
CA ALA A 90 14.17 3.46 -21.15
C ALA A 90 14.96 4.33 -22.13
N TYR A 91 14.27 5.16 -22.90
CA TYR A 91 14.86 6.02 -23.92
C TYR A 91 14.88 7.51 -23.54
N THR A 92 14.34 7.84 -22.37
CA THR A 92 14.22 9.20 -21.90
C THR A 92 15.57 9.75 -21.44
N THR A 93 15.90 10.97 -21.88
CA THR A 93 17.17 11.66 -21.60
C THR A 93 17.01 12.84 -20.64
N SER A 94 15.78 13.36 -20.41
CA SER A 94 15.52 14.45 -19.48
C SER A 94 14.85 13.95 -18.19
N TYR A 95 15.21 14.58 -17.06
CA TYR A 95 14.61 14.22 -15.76
C TYR A 95 13.12 14.55 -15.71
N GLU A 96 12.71 15.68 -16.30
CA GLU A 96 11.32 16.14 -16.32
C GLU A 96 10.40 15.15 -17.04
N LEU A 97 10.87 14.63 -18.18
CA LEU A 97 10.11 13.65 -18.94
C LEU A 97 10.07 12.31 -18.19
N LEU A 98 11.20 11.85 -17.66
CA LEU A 98 11.24 10.66 -16.80
C LEU A 98 10.27 10.78 -15.61
N PHE A 99 10.24 11.94 -14.96
CA PHE A 99 9.33 12.21 -13.85
C PHE A 99 7.86 12.06 -14.27
N ILE A 100 7.45 12.66 -15.40
CA ILE A 100 6.07 12.55 -15.92
C ILE A 100 5.73 11.09 -16.25
N GLU A 101 6.62 10.37 -16.91
CA GLU A 101 6.44 8.96 -17.24
C GLU A 101 6.29 8.10 -15.97
N ARG A 102 7.07 8.37 -14.92
CA ARG A 102 6.97 7.66 -13.65
C ARG A 102 5.69 7.99 -12.88
N VAL A 103 5.17 9.22 -12.97
CA VAL A 103 3.84 9.58 -12.49
C VAL A 103 2.76 8.72 -13.18
N ILE A 104 2.86 8.53 -14.51
CA ILE A 104 1.89 7.69 -15.23
C ILE A 104 2.06 6.20 -14.83
N VAL A 105 3.27 5.70 -14.69
CA VAL A 105 3.53 4.33 -14.22
C VAL A 105 2.96 4.09 -12.80
N ALA A 106 2.76 5.14 -11.99
CA ALA A 106 2.11 5.02 -10.69
C ALA A 106 0.66 4.51 -10.77
N ILE A 107 0.03 4.51 -11.95
CA ILE A 107 -1.24 3.82 -12.22
C ILE A 107 -1.13 2.31 -11.93
N ALA A 108 0.06 1.72 -11.97
CA ALA A 108 0.28 0.33 -11.58
C ALA A 108 -0.22 0.03 -10.15
N GLY A 109 -0.18 1.00 -9.23
CA GLY A 109 -0.72 0.86 -7.86
C GLY A 109 -2.24 0.70 -7.78
N VAL A 110 -2.94 0.96 -8.88
CA VAL A 110 -4.39 0.78 -9.02
C VAL A 110 -4.77 -0.69 -9.26
N SER A 111 -3.83 -1.49 -9.78
CA SER A 111 -4.01 -2.92 -10.05
C SER A 111 -4.48 -3.70 -8.82
N PHE A 112 -4.12 -3.26 -7.61
CA PHE A 112 -4.60 -3.85 -6.36
C PHE A 112 -6.13 -3.93 -6.31
N VAL A 113 -6.81 -2.82 -6.56
CA VAL A 113 -8.28 -2.74 -6.44
C VAL A 113 -8.96 -3.57 -7.55
N VAL A 114 -8.45 -3.48 -8.77
CA VAL A 114 -9.00 -4.22 -9.92
C VAL A 114 -8.84 -5.72 -9.75
N GLY A 115 -7.69 -6.17 -9.22
CA GLY A 115 -7.45 -7.58 -9.01
C GLY A 115 -8.22 -8.16 -7.81
N ILE A 116 -8.40 -7.42 -6.72
CA ILE A 116 -9.32 -7.80 -5.63
C ILE A 116 -10.71 -8.04 -6.22
N GLN A 117 -11.21 -7.11 -7.04
CA GLN A 117 -12.50 -7.24 -7.69
C GLN A 117 -12.56 -8.43 -8.67
N HIS A 118 -11.46 -8.72 -9.38
CA HIS A 118 -11.37 -9.88 -10.27
C HIS A 118 -11.42 -11.19 -9.46
N VAL A 119 -10.61 -11.32 -8.42
CA VAL A 119 -10.56 -12.51 -7.56
C VAL A 119 -11.91 -12.75 -6.87
N ALA A 120 -12.53 -11.68 -6.33
CA ALA A 120 -13.81 -11.77 -5.64
C ALA A 120 -14.95 -12.35 -6.51
N GLN A 121 -14.87 -12.27 -7.85
CA GLN A 121 -15.87 -12.83 -8.75
C GLN A 121 -15.81 -14.36 -8.86
N TRP A 122 -14.70 -14.97 -8.45
CA TRP A 122 -14.43 -16.41 -8.65
C TRP A 122 -14.51 -17.25 -7.38
N PHE A 123 -14.46 -16.61 -6.21
CA PHE A 123 -14.37 -17.30 -4.93
C PHE A 123 -15.61 -17.03 -4.06
N ASP A 124 -16.11 -18.07 -3.42
CA ASP A 124 -17.25 -18.02 -2.52
C ASP A 124 -16.87 -17.37 -1.17
N ALA A 125 -17.84 -16.95 -0.38
CA ALA A 125 -17.64 -16.21 0.87
C ALA A 125 -16.71 -16.91 1.89
N HIS A 126 -16.62 -18.23 1.86
CA HIS A 126 -15.74 -19.01 2.76
C HIS A 126 -14.31 -19.18 2.21
N GLU A 127 -14.06 -18.96 0.93
CA GLU A 127 -12.75 -19.09 0.27
C GLU A 127 -12.12 -17.73 -0.05
N ILE A 128 -12.94 -16.68 -0.21
CA ILE A 128 -12.52 -15.37 -0.72
C ILE A 128 -11.42 -14.74 0.13
N GLY A 129 -11.48 -14.85 1.45
CA GLY A 129 -10.47 -14.28 2.34
C GLY A 129 -9.08 -14.86 2.10
N THR A 130 -8.99 -16.18 1.87
CA THR A 130 -7.73 -16.86 1.54
C THR A 130 -7.23 -16.46 0.16
N ALA A 131 -8.12 -16.39 -0.84
CA ALA A 131 -7.77 -16.04 -2.21
C ALA A 131 -7.28 -14.57 -2.31
N GLU A 132 -7.99 -13.63 -1.69
CA GLU A 132 -7.58 -12.23 -1.63
C GLU A 132 -6.30 -12.04 -0.81
N GLY A 133 -6.14 -12.78 0.28
CA GLY A 133 -4.91 -12.78 1.08
C GLY A 133 -3.70 -13.25 0.29
N LEU A 134 -3.85 -14.34 -0.50
CA LEU A 134 -2.79 -14.83 -1.39
C LEU A 134 -2.49 -13.83 -2.51
N TYR A 135 -3.51 -13.29 -3.16
CA TYR A 135 -3.37 -12.25 -4.19
C TYR A 135 -2.63 -11.02 -3.65
N ALA A 136 -3.13 -10.44 -2.55
CA ALA A 136 -2.57 -9.22 -1.97
C ALA A 136 -1.17 -9.44 -1.40
N GLY A 137 -0.95 -10.53 -0.65
CA GLY A 137 0.33 -10.84 -0.04
C GLY A 137 1.42 -11.07 -1.09
N THR A 138 1.16 -11.99 -2.04
CA THR A 138 2.14 -12.31 -3.10
C THR A 138 2.38 -11.14 -4.03
N GLY A 139 1.34 -10.38 -4.39
CA GLY A 139 1.48 -9.22 -5.28
C GLY A 139 2.35 -8.12 -4.66
N ASN A 140 2.14 -7.79 -3.38
CA ASN A 140 2.95 -6.79 -2.69
C ASN A 140 4.44 -7.16 -2.57
N VAL A 141 4.79 -8.44 -2.54
CA VAL A 141 6.18 -8.92 -2.58
C VAL A 141 6.92 -8.39 -3.81
N GLY A 142 6.21 -8.04 -4.90
CA GLY A 142 6.78 -7.46 -6.11
C GLY A 142 7.66 -6.22 -5.86
N ALA A 143 7.30 -5.36 -4.90
CA ALA A 143 8.11 -4.19 -4.55
C ALA A 143 9.47 -4.60 -3.95
N GLY A 144 9.46 -5.49 -2.96
CA GLY A 144 10.69 -6.02 -2.36
C GLY A 144 11.53 -6.84 -3.33
N ALA A 145 10.87 -7.65 -4.16
CA ALA A 145 11.55 -8.40 -5.23
C ALA A 145 12.22 -7.46 -6.23
N GLY A 146 11.57 -6.34 -6.60
CA GLY A 146 12.15 -5.31 -7.44
C GLY A 146 13.41 -4.69 -6.84
N ALA A 147 13.34 -4.27 -5.59
CA ALA A 147 14.49 -3.70 -4.88
C ALA A 147 15.65 -4.70 -4.75
N LEU A 148 15.35 -5.97 -4.51
CA LEU A 148 16.33 -7.03 -4.35
C LEU A 148 16.95 -7.49 -5.68
N LEU A 149 16.14 -7.76 -6.69
CA LEU A 149 16.54 -8.49 -7.90
C LEU A 149 16.97 -7.58 -9.03
N LEU A 150 16.29 -6.43 -9.25
CA LEU A 150 16.57 -5.58 -10.41
C LEU A 150 18.03 -5.09 -10.46
N PRO A 151 18.62 -4.57 -9.35
CA PRO A 151 20.02 -4.16 -9.37
C PRO A 151 21.01 -5.33 -9.58
N ARG A 152 20.63 -6.56 -9.18
CA ARG A 152 21.45 -7.76 -9.42
C ARG A 152 21.45 -8.21 -10.85
N ILE A 153 20.29 -8.08 -11.55
CA ILE A 153 20.13 -8.52 -12.94
C ILE A 153 20.69 -7.48 -13.92
N PHE A 154 20.44 -6.20 -13.66
CA PHE A 154 20.72 -5.11 -14.60
C PHE A 154 21.91 -4.22 -14.17
N GLY A 155 22.47 -4.39 -12.97
CA GLY A 155 23.54 -3.52 -12.46
C GLY A 155 23.06 -2.07 -12.35
N LEU A 156 23.74 -1.16 -13.06
CA LEU A 156 23.40 0.26 -13.17
C LEU A 156 22.47 0.60 -14.35
N ASN A 157 22.19 -0.39 -15.22
CA ASN A 157 21.41 -0.19 -16.45
C ASN A 157 19.90 -0.17 -16.14
N TYR A 158 19.42 0.95 -15.56
CA TYR A 158 17.99 1.14 -15.30
C TYR A 158 17.16 1.22 -16.59
N GLN A 159 17.75 1.72 -17.70
CA GLN A 159 17.08 1.79 -18.99
C GLN A 159 16.74 0.38 -19.49
N GLY A 160 17.70 -0.54 -19.46
CA GLY A 160 17.47 -1.94 -19.80
C GLY A 160 16.42 -2.60 -18.92
N ALA A 161 16.43 -2.30 -17.61
CA ALA A 161 15.42 -2.79 -16.70
C ALA A 161 14.01 -2.26 -17.06
N PHE A 162 13.87 -0.95 -17.30
CA PHE A 162 12.57 -0.36 -17.67
C PHE A 162 12.04 -0.92 -19.00
N LEU A 163 12.92 -1.13 -19.99
CA LEU A 163 12.55 -1.76 -21.26
C LEU A 163 11.97 -3.15 -21.06
N TRP A 164 12.70 -4.04 -20.37
CA TRP A 164 12.25 -5.42 -20.15
C TRP A 164 11.03 -5.51 -19.26
N LEU A 165 10.93 -4.69 -18.24
CA LEU A 165 9.75 -4.62 -17.39
C LEU A 165 8.50 -4.24 -18.19
N GLY A 166 8.63 -3.26 -19.10
CA GLY A 166 7.54 -2.85 -19.97
C GLY A 166 7.15 -3.91 -21.00
N VAL A 167 8.12 -4.54 -21.65
CA VAL A 167 7.86 -5.63 -22.64
C VAL A 167 7.11 -6.78 -21.97
N ILE A 168 7.57 -7.23 -20.80
CA ILE A 168 6.92 -8.32 -20.08
C ILE A 168 5.53 -7.91 -19.59
N ALA A 169 5.35 -6.66 -19.15
CA ALA A 169 4.02 -6.14 -18.78
C ALA A 169 3.00 -6.23 -19.92
N ILE A 170 3.43 -5.90 -21.15
CA ILE A 170 2.59 -6.04 -22.36
C ILE A 170 2.29 -7.53 -22.64
N GLY A 171 3.27 -8.41 -22.45
CA GLY A 171 3.05 -9.87 -22.55
C GLY A 171 2.03 -10.39 -21.53
N ILE A 172 2.10 -9.93 -20.28
CA ILE A 172 1.12 -10.27 -19.24
C ILE A 172 -0.25 -9.68 -19.57
N ALA A 173 -0.31 -8.47 -20.14
CA ALA A 173 -1.56 -7.88 -20.60
C ALA A 173 -2.22 -8.71 -21.71
N ALA A 174 -1.44 -9.18 -22.67
CA ALA A 174 -1.92 -10.10 -23.72
C ALA A 174 -2.45 -11.41 -23.11
N TRP A 175 -1.72 -12.00 -22.15
CA TRP A 175 -2.20 -13.16 -21.41
C TRP A 175 -3.53 -12.88 -20.69
N TYR A 176 -3.66 -11.73 -20.04
CA TYR A 176 -4.90 -11.29 -19.38
C TYR A 176 -6.06 -11.16 -20.38
N LEU A 177 -5.82 -10.61 -21.60
CA LEU A 177 -6.84 -10.45 -22.62
C LEU A 177 -7.31 -11.78 -23.20
N VAL A 178 -6.41 -12.78 -23.31
CA VAL A 178 -6.72 -14.09 -23.88
C VAL A 178 -7.37 -15.03 -22.84
N ARG A 179 -6.87 -15.04 -21.60
CA ARG A 179 -7.25 -16.03 -20.58
C ARG A 179 -8.05 -15.45 -19.41
N GLY A 180 -7.98 -14.13 -19.20
CA GLY A 180 -8.73 -13.46 -18.12
C GLY A 180 -10.23 -13.46 -18.43
N GLN A 181 -11.03 -13.93 -17.46
CA GLN A 181 -12.47 -14.04 -17.59
C GLN A 181 -13.15 -13.36 -16.40
N SER A 182 -14.25 -12.69 -16.66
CA SER A 182 -15.16 -12.21 -15.60
C SER A 182 -16.20 -13.28 -15.32
N ALA A 183 -16.38 -13.66 -14.05
CA ALA A 183 -17.47 -14.52 -13.69
C ALA A 183 -18.78 -13.72 -13.76
N ARG A 184 -19.72 -14.15 -14.58
CA ARG A 184 -21.06 -13.57 -14.67
C ARG A 184 -21.93 -14.11 -13.53
N SER A 185 -21.85 -13.53 -12.33
CA SER A 185 -22.89 -13.73 -11.33
C SER A 185 -23.84 -12.55 -11.35
N THR A 186 -25.09 -12.81 -11.65
CA THR A 186 -26.20 -11.83 -11.68
C THR A 186 -26.37 -11.14 -10.31
N GLN A 187 -26.11 -11.87 -9.22
CA GLN A 187 -26.16 -11.33 -7.86
C GLN A 187 -25.07 -10.29 -7.57
N MET A 188 -23.87 -10.45 -8.11
CA MET A 188 -22.79 -9.49 -7.91
C MET A 188 -23.04 -8.19 -8.69
N GLN A 189 -23.65 -8.26 -9.89
CA GLN A 189 -24.05 -7.07 -10.65
C GLN A 189 -25.13 -6.26 -9.94
N GLU A 190 -26.08 -6.91 -9.26
CA GLU A 190 -27.09 -6.21 -8.45
C GLU A 190 -26.50 -5.56 -7.20
N LEU A 191 -25.55 -6.22 -6.52
CA LEU A 191 -24.82 -5.65 -5.38
C LEU A 191 -23.98 -4.45 -5.78
N VAL A 192 -23.32 -4.49 -6.94
CA VAL A 192 -22.51 -3.38 -7.48
C VAL A 192 -23.44 -2.20 -7.87
N ARG A 193 -24.59 -2.47 -8.47
CA ARG A 193 -25.56 -1.43 -8.87
C ARG A 193 -26.17 -0.69 -7.67
N ARG A 194 -26.34 -1.35 -6.52
CA ARG A 194 -26.75 -0.73 -5.24
C ARG A 194 -25.62 0.08 -4.57
N ARG A 195 -24.36 -0.12 -4.96
CA ARG A 195 -23.18 0.51 -4.34
C ARG A 195 -22.90 1.96 -4.78
N SER A 196 -23.53 2.46 -5.84
CA SER A 196 -23.26 3.81 -6.36
C SER A 196 -24.18 4.91 -5.78
N ASP A 197 -24.67 4.73 -4.54
CA ASP A 197 -25.46 5.74 -3.87
C ASP A 197 -24.55 6.83 -3.25
N LEU A 198 -24.65 8.04 -3.79
CA LEU A 198 -23.86 9.19 -3.33
C LEU A 198 -24.14 9.53 -1.86
N ARG A 199 -25.38 9.39 -1.41
CA ARG A 199 -25.78 9.65 -0.01
C ARG A 199 -25.09 8.68 0.95
N GLY A 200 -25.00 7.41 0.59
CA GLY A 200 -24.29 6.43 1.40
C GLY A 200 -22.79 6.60 1.42
N THR A 201 -22.20 7.07 0.33
CA THR A 201 -20.79 7.43 0.30
C THR A 201 -20.52 8.61 1.24
N LEU A 202 -21.32 9.67 1.18
CA LEU A 202 -21.21 10.81 2.07
C LEU A 202 -21.44 10.43 3.54
N PHE A 203 -22.36 9.48 3.81
CA PHE A 203 -22.56 8.97 5.16
C PHE A 203 -21.30 8.32 5.74
N VAL A 204 -20.64 7.43 4.99
CA VAL A 204 -19.38 6.81 5.43
C VAL A 204 -18.32 7.90 5.66
N TRP A 205 -18.19 8.85 4.75
CA TRP A 205 -17.18 9.92 4.81
C TRP A 205 -17.40 10.88 5.99
N SER A 206 -18.63 11.05 6.45
CA SER A 206 -18.95 11.90 7.61
C SER A 206 -18.67 11.24 8.97
N ARG A 207 -18.41 9.91 9.00
CA ARG A 207 -18.14 9.20 10.23
C ARG A 207 -16.70 9.39 10.70
N TYR A 208 -16.51 9.90 11.90
CA TYR A 208 -15.17 10.10 12.50
C TYR A 208 -14.33 8.81 12.51
N ILE A 209 -14.97 7.68 12.81
CA ILE A 209 -14.29 6.39 12.83
C ILE A 209 -13.81 5.98 11.42
N ALA A 210 -14.53 6.32 10.34
CA ALA A 210 -14.07 6.06 8.97
C ALA A 210 -12.81 6.89 8.65
N ILE A 211 -12.79 8.16 9.05
CA ILE A 211 -11.62 9.03 8.91
C ILE A 211 -10.45 8.49 9.74
N ALA A 212 -10.72 8.04 10.97
CA ALA A 212 -9.70 7.45 11.85
C ALA A 212 -9.09 6.16 11.24
N LEU A 213 -9.92 5.28 10.63
CA LEU A 213 -9.44 4.09 9.92
C LEU A 213 -8.65 4.46 8.66
N MET A 214 -9.08 5.48 7.92
CA MET A 214 -8.35 6.00 6.77
C MET A 214 -6.95 6.50 7.19
N LEU A 215 -6.85 7.27 8.28
CA LEU A 215 -5.56 7.74 8.81
C LEU A 215 -4.70 6.57 9.35
N ALA A 216 -5.33 5.59 10.03
CA ALA A 216 -4.63 4.37 10.46
C ALA A 216 -4.05 3.58 9.28
N TYR A 217 -4.80 3.51 8.17
CA TYR A 217 -4.33 2.87 6.95
C TYR A 217 -3.27 3.70 6.22
N ALA A 218 -3.32 5.03 6.32
CA ALA A 218 -2.25 5.91 5.85
C ALA A 218 -0.94 5.68 6.64
N MET A 219 -1.03 5.52 7.97
CA MET A 219 0.13 5.20 8.82
C MET A 219 0.72 3.82 8.55
N SER A 220 -0.07 2.87 8.08
CA SER A 220 0.37 1.50 7.79
C SER A 220 0.66 1.30 6.30
N PHE A 221 -0.33 1.02 5.47
CA PHE A 221 -0.13 0.77 4.05
C PHE A 221 0.42 1.99 3.29
N GLY A 222 -0.04 3.21 3.64
CA GLY A 222 0.51 4.43 3.05
C GLY A 222 2.01 4.59 3.33
N LEU A 223 2.43 4.29 4.56
CA LEU A 223 3.84 4.29 4.92
C LEU A 223 4.61 3.19 4.18
N GLU A 224 4.06 1.99 4.04
CA GLU A 224 4.69 0.89 3.28
C GLU A 224 5.02 1.30 1.85
N ILE A 225 4.06 1.92 1.15
CA ILE A 225 4.26 2.39 -0.22
C ILE A 225 5.36 3.47 -0.28
N ALA A 226 5.32 4.42 0.65
CA ALA A 226 6.31 5.49 0.71
C ALA A 226 7.72 4.97 1.01
N MET A 227 7.83 4.01 1.92
CA MET A 227 9.11 3.36 2.26
C MET A 227 9.66 2.55 1.08
N ASN A 228 8.81 1.81 0.35
CA ASN A 228 9.23 1.10 -0.85
C ASN A 228 9.81 2.04 -1.92
N ALA A 229 9.28 3.26 -2.03
CA ALA A 229 9.77 4.27 -2.96
C ALA A 229 11.04 5.00 -2.47
N TRP A 230 11.27 5.08 -1.15
CA TRP A 230 12.31 5.90 -0.56
C TRP A 230 13.56 5.12 -0.12
N LEU A 231 13.40 3.93 0.47
CA LEU A 231 14.45 3.23 1.19
C LEU A 231 15.73 2.93 0.39
N PRO A 232 15.70 2.53 -0.90
CA PRO A 232 16.94 2.29 -1.63
C PRO A 232 17.82 3.54 -1.71
N GLY A 233 17.23 4.71 -1.97
CA GLY A 233 17.94 5.99 -1.96
C GLY A 233 18.41 6.42 -0.57
N TYR A 234 17.62 6.13 0.45
CA TYR A 234 17.98 6.37 1.85
C TYR A 234 19.21 5.58 2.28
N PHE A 235 19.27 4.27 2.02
CA PHE A 235 20.42 3.46 2.39
C PHE A 235 21.69 3.86 1.65
N THR A 236 21.58 4.16 0.36
CA THR A 236 22.72 4.60 -0.44
C THR A 236 23.35 5.88 0.10
N ARG A 237 22.54 6.82 0.58
CA ARG A 237 23.03 8.13 1.06
C ARG A 237 23.28 8.17 2.56
N GLY A 238 22.39 7.56 3.35
CA GLY A 238 22.45 7.61 4.81
C GLY A 238 23.46 6.63 5.42
N PHE A 239 23.80 5.56 4.68
CA PHE A 239 24.70 4.51 5.18
C PHE A 239 25.81 4.17 4.18
N HIS A 240 26.21 5.15 3.36
CA HIS A 240 27.23 4.97 2.32
C HIS A 240 28.51 4.35 2.87
N GLU A 241 29.10 4.97 3.91
CA GLU A 241 30.34 4.50 4.54
C GLU A 241 30.19 3.12 5.20
N ALA A 242 29.04 2.87 5.84
CA ALA A 242 28.76 1.57 6.46
C ALA A 242 28.64 0.45 5.42
N ILE A 243 28.06 0.74 4.25
CA ILE A 243 27.95 -0.22 3.14
C ILE A 243 29.34 -0.50 2.54
N ILE A 244 30.18 0.51 2.40
CA ILE A 244 31.59 0.34 1.97
C ILE A 244 32.36 -0.53 2.97
N ALA A 245 32.16 -0.30 4.27
CA ALA A 245 32.80 -1.09 5.32
C ALA A 245 32.39 -2.57 5.31
N LEU A 246 31.22 -2.91 4.74
CA LEU A 246 30.80 -4.29 4.48
C LEU A 246 31.44 -4.93 3.25
N GLY A 247 32.31 -4.20 2.52
CA GLY A 247 33.01 -4.69 1.34
C GLY A 247 32.33 -4.34 0.00
N PHE A 248 31.23 -3.59 0.00
CA PHE A 248 30.55 -3.13 -1.23
C PHE A 248 31.16 -1.79 -1.70
N THR A 249 32.31 -1.84 -2.35
CA THR A 249 33.07 -0.64 -2.76
C THR A 249 32.68 -0.09 -4.14
N SER A 250 32.10 -0.91 -5.00
CA SER A 250 31.64 -0.47 -6.33
C SER A 250 30.25 0.19 -6.26
N ILE A 251 29.97 1.12 -7.17
CA ILE A 251 28.65 1.77 -7.28
C ILE A 251 27.53 0.72 -7.42
N THR A 252 27.75 -0.30 -8.25
CA THR A 252 26.81 -1.43 -8.42
C THR A 252 26.62 -2.19 -7.10
N GLY A 253 27.72 -2.48 -6.39
CA GLY A 253 27.67 -3.17 -5.11
C GLY A 253 26.89 -2.39 -4.06
N ILE A 254 27.11 -1.08 -3.96
CA ILE A 254 26.37 -0.19 -3.05
C ILE A 254 24.87 -0.19 -3.39
N GLN A 255 24.50 -0.11 -4.68
CA GLN A 255 23.10 -0.16 -5.10
C GLN A 255 22.44 -1.50 -4.76
N ILE A 256 23.14 -2.62 -4.98
CA ILE A 256 22.67 -3.97 -4.61
C ILE A 256 22.47 -4.09 -3.09
N ALA A 257 23.41 -3.62 -2.29
CA ALA A 257 23.32 -3.64 -0.84
C ALA A 257 22.13 -2.80 -0.34
N ALA A 258 22.00 -1.57 -0.82
CA ALA A 258 20.90 -0.67 -0.48
C ALA A 258 19.54 -1.26 -0.85
N GLY A 259 19.39 -1.86 -2.03
CA GLY A 259 18.20 -2.57 -2.46
C GLY A 259 17.87 -3.77 -1.57
N THR A 260 18.91 -4.51 -1.12
CA THR A 260 18.74 -5.65 -0.20
C THR A 260 18.19 -5.20 1.15
N PHE A 261 18.75 -4.16 1.74
CA PHE A 261 18.26 -3.63 3.03
C PHE A 261 16.85 -3.03 2.89
N ALA A 262 16.55 -2.36 1.79
CA ALA A 262 15.22 -1.84 1.51
C ALA A 262 14.17 -2.95 1.37
N ALA A 263 14.52 -4.06 0.71
CA ALA A 263 13.62 -5.19 0.49
C ALA A 263 13.15 -5.84 1.80
N VAL A 264 13.95 -5.79 2.87
CA VAL A 264 13.61 -6.35 4.18
C VAL A 264 12.28 -5.80 4.69
N GLN A 265 12.06 -4.49 4.60
CA GLN A 265 10.80 -3.86 5.05
C GLN A 265 9.60 -4.36 4.21
N SER A 266 9.73 -4.41 2.89
CA SER A 266 8.67 -4.86 1.99
C SER A 266 8.28 -6.32 2.23
N PHE A 267 9.27 -7.21 2.42
CA PHE A 267 9.01 -8.61 2.72
C PHE A 267 8.36 -8.80 4.08
N THR A 268 8.84 -8.14 5.12
CA THR A 268 8.25 -8.25 6.45
C THR A 268 6.83 -7.69 6.48
N ALA A 269 6.57 -6.54 5.86
CA ALA A 269 5.24 -5.96 5.76
C ALA A 269 4.26 -6.88 5.01
N SER A 270 4.71 -7.60 3.98
CA SER A 270 3.87 -8.50 3.20
C SER A 270 3.63 -9.83 3.89
N LEU A 271 4.69 -10.47 4.43
CA LEU A 271 4.63 -11.82 5.00
C LEU A 271 3.93 -11.87 6.36
N PHE A 272 3.98 -10.80 7.15
CA PHE A 272 3.36 -10.76 8.47
C PHE A 272 1.89 -10.32 8.48
N ARG A 273 1.28 -9.99 7.34
CA ARG A 273 -0.16 -9.63 7.25
C ARG A 273 -1.11 -10.70 7.79
N PRO A 274 -0.95 -12.00 7.49
CA PRO A 274 -1.81 -13.03 8.07
C PRO A 274 -1.75 -13.08 9.60
N PHE A 275 -0.58 -12.81 10.19
CA PHE A 275 -0.40 -12.76 11.64
C PHE A 275 -1.19 -11.63 12.30
N SER A 276 -1.37 -10.50 11.63
CA SER A 276 -2.22 -9.43 12.12
C SER A 276 -3.66 -9.87 12.32
N GLY A 277 -4.20 -10.59 11.35
CA GLY A 277 -5.55 -11.16 11.45
C GLY A 277 -5.65 -12.12 12.64
N PHE A 278 -4.70 -13.03 12.77
CA PHE A 278 -4.65 -14.00 13.88
C PHE A 278 -4.60 -13.28 15.26
N ILE A 279 -3.75 -12.27 15.43
CA ILE A 279 -3.65 -11.53 16.69
C ILE A 279 -4.93 -10.73 16.96
N SER A 280 -5.50 -10.09 15.93
CA SER A 280 -6.79 -9.41 16.03
C SER A 280 -7.91 -10.33 16.51
N ASP A 281 -7.96 -11.57 15.97
CA ASP A 281 -8.91 -12.60 16.40
C ASP A 281 -8.63 -13.07 17.83
N LEU A 282 -7.36 -13.19 18.21
CA LEU A 282 -6.98 -13.54 19.57
C LEU A 282 -7.45 -12.48 20.58
N PHE A 283 -7.25 -11.20 20.29
CA PHE A 283 -7.77 -10.09 21.10
C PHE A 283 -9.28 -10.21 21.25
N GLN A 284 -9.99 -10.46 20.14
CA GLN A 284 -11.44 -10.60 20.14
C GLN A 284 -11.91 -11.79 20.99
N ARG A 285 -11.30 -12.96 20.82
CA ARG A 285 -11.64 -14.18 21.58
C ARG A 285 -11.37 -14.03 23.07
N LYS A 286 -10.30 -13.33 23.45
CA LYS A 286 -9.90 -13.10 24.85
C LYS A 286 -10.59 -11.89 25.48
N GLY A 287 -11.30 -11.07 24.72
CA GLY A 287 -11.93 -9.86 25.20
C GLY A 287 -10.92 -8.80 25.68
N TRP A 288 -9.69 -8.81 25.16
CA TRP A 288 -8.63 -7.90 25.64
C TRP A 288 -8.85 -6.46 25.21
N THR A 289 -9.01 -5.59 26.20
CA THR A 289 -9.21 -4.15 26.02
C THR A 289 -8.23 -3.34 26.89
N PRO A 290 -6.89 -3.44 26.66
CA PRO A 290 -5.89 -2.89 27.57
C PRO A 290 -5.80 -1.36 27.55
N LEU A 291 -6.20 -0.69 26.45
CA LEU A 291 -6.04 0.76 26.31
C LEU A 291 -7.18 1.52 27.00
N PRO A 292 -6.90 2.41 27.97
CA PRO A 292 -7.95 3.13 28.70
C PRO A 292 -8.68 4.18 27.86
N PHE A 293 -8.11 4.56 26.70
CA PHE A 293 -8.59 5.66 25.85
C PHE A 293 -9.58 5.21 24.78
N ILE A 294 -9.88 3.92 24.66
CA ILE A 294 -10.76 3.32 23.63
C ILE A 294 -12.00 2.77 24.32
N ALA A 295 -13.15 2.82 23.62
CA ALA A 295 -14.40 2.23 24.10
C ALA A 295 -14.24 0.72 24.36
N ARG A 296 -14.83 0.24 25.47
CA ARG A 296 -14.77 -1.17 25.90
C ARG A 296 -16.10 -1.91 25.72
N ASN A 297 -17.19 -1.17 25.59
CA ASN A 297 -18.56 -1.70 25.57
C ASN A 297 -19.10 -2.01 24.16
N LEU A 298 -18.20 -2.21 23.18
CA LEU A 298 -18.56 -2.55 21.81
C LEU A 298 -18.22 -4.00 21.51
N PRO A 299 -19.01 -4.72 20.71
CA PRO A 299 -18.74 -6.12 20.37
C PRO A 299 -17.36 -6.35 19.72
N TYR A 300 -16.85 -5.34 19.00
CA TYR A 300 -15.57 -5.32 18.32
C TYR A 300 -14.50 -4.49 19.06
N ALA A 301 -14.76 -4.07 20.30
CA ALA A 301 -13.80 -3.27 21.09
C ALA A 301 -12.38 -3.87 21.14
N PRO A 302 -12.19 -5.19 21.36
CA PRO A 302 -10.85 -5.76 21.39
C PRO A 302 -10.04 -5.54 20.12
N ARG A 303 -10.69 -5.53 18.94
CA ARG A 303 -10.03 -5.24 17.65
C ARG A 303 -9.64 -3.77 17.52
N LEU A 304 -10.43 -2.83 18.06
CA LEU A 304 -10.06 -1.43 18.15
C LEU A 304 -8.82 -1.23 19.02
N HIS A 305 -8.74 -1.93 20.16
CA HIS A 305 -7.57 -1.88 21.03
C HIS A 305 -6.32 -2.45 20.35
N TRP A 306 -6.45 -3.57 19.62
CA TRP A 306 -5.36 -4.13 18.85
C TRP A 306 -4.82 -3.15 17.81
N LEU A 307 -5.70 -2.52 17.01
CA LEU A 307 -5.28 -1.52 16.03
C LEU A 307 -4.59 -0.34 16.72
N GLY A 308 -5.12 0.16 17.82
CA GLY A 308 -4.49 1.25 18.59
C GLY A 308 -3.06 0.91 19.05
N ILE A 309 -2.82 -0.33 19.49
CA ILE A 309 -1.48 -0.82 19.84
C ILE A 309 -0.58 -0.85 18.59
N ALA A 310 -1.08 -1.37 17.47
CA ALA A 310 -0.32 -1.41 16.22
C ALA A 310 0.13 -0.02 15.76
N LEU A 311 -0.73 0.99 15.86
CA LEU A 311 -0.40 2.37 15.52
C LEU A 311 0.69 2.96 16.43
N LEU A 312 0.64 2.72 17.74
CA LEU A 312 1.68 3.13 18.67
C LEU A 312 3.03 2.46 18.37
N LEU A 313 3.00 1.18 18.03
CA LEU A 313 4.20 0.43 17.64
C LEU A 313 4.83 0.98 16.35
N ILE A 314 4.04 1.41 15.37
CA ILE A 314 4.53 2.09 14.16
C ILE A 314 5.26 3.39 14.52
N VAL A 315 4.66 4.24 15.37
CA VAL A 315 5.31 5.49 15.83
C VAL A 315 6.63 5.17 16.54
N THR A 316 6.64 4.20 17.44
CA THR A 316 7.83 3.78 18.18
C THR A 316 8.94 3.29 17.24
N ALA A 317 8.58 2.45 16.24
CA ALA A 317 9.56 1.93 15.28
C ALA A 317 10.14 3.03 14.38
N MET A 318 9.33 4.03 14.00
CA MET A 318 9.80 5.21 13.24
C MET A 318 10.82 6.03 14.06
N MET A 319 10.57 6.21 15.36
CA MET A 319 11.52 6.86 16.27
C MET A 319 12.78 6.02 16.43
N GLY A 320 12.66 4.69 16.55
CA GLY A 320 13.77 3.76 16.58
C GLY A 320 14.63 3.81 15.32
N LEU A 321 14.00 3.90 14.14
CA LEU A 321 14.69 4.05 12.86
C LEU A 321 15.47 5.38 12.80
N THR A 322 14.89 6.47 13.33
CA THR A 322 15.60 7.75 13.45
C THR A 322 16.80 7.63 14.37
N ALA A 323 16.64 7.09 15.57
CA ALA A 323 17.72 6.96 16.56
C ALA A 323 18.86 6.09 16.05
N SER A 324 18.55 4.95 15.43
CA SER A 324 19.56 4.05 14.84
C SER A 324 20.28 4.69 13.66
N GLY A 325 19.59 5.47 12.83
CA GLY A 325 20.18 6.22 11.73
C GLY A 325 21.13 7.31 12.23
N LEU A 326 20.73 8.09 13.22
CA LEU A 326 21.57 9.13 13.84
C LEU A 326 22.80 8.56 14.55
N SER A 327 22.72 7.35 15.08
CA SER A 327 23.88 6.65 15.64
C SER A 327 24.82 6.06 14.57
N GLY A 328 24.49 6.16 13.28
CA GLY A 328 25.25 5.58 12.17
C GLY A 328 25.20 4.04 12.13
N SER A 329 24.37 3.39 12.95
CA SER A 329 24.31 1.93 13.02
C SER A 329 23.41 1.33 11.94
N LEU A 330 24.01 0.81 10.88
CA LEU A 330 23.31 0.10 9.82
C LEU A 330 22.52 -1.12 10.37
N HIS A 331 23.14 -1.92 11.25
CA HIS A 331 22.50 -3.12 11.82
C HIS A 331 21.24 -2.78 12.64
N LEU A 332 21.31 -1.77 13.50
CA LEU A 332 20.16 -1.32 14.28
C LEU A 332 19.08 -0.73 13.38
N SER A 333 19.45 -0.03 12.30
CA SER A 333 18.49 0.50 11.34
C SER A 333 17.77 -0.61 10.56
N VAL A 334 18.47 -1.66 10.17
CA VAL A 334 17.84 -2.84 9.54
C VAL A 334 16.92 -3.54 10.52
N LEU A 335 17.31 -3.71 11.79
CA LEU A 335 16.44 -4.28 12.82
C LEU A 335 15.19 -3.42 13.07
N ALA A 336 15.35 -2.10 13.15
CA ALA A 336 14.24 -1.17 13.26
C ALA A 336 13.28 -1.26 12.06
N LEU A 337 13.81 -1.50 10.84
CA LEU A 337 13.00 -1.74 9.64
C LEU A 337 12.25 -3.06 9.66
N VAL A 338 12.86 -4.14 10.18
CA VAL A 338 12.15 -5.41 10.40
C VAL A 338 10.95 -5.18 11.31
N ALA A 339 11.18 -4.52 12.46
CA ALA A 339 10.11 -4.19 13.41
C ALA A 339 9.03 -3.31 12.76
N LEU A 340 9.44 -2.27 12.03
CA LEU A 340 8.53 -1.38 11.33
C LEU A 340 7.68 -2.13 10.30
N GLY A 341 8.27 -3.02 9.49
CA GLY A 341 7.54 -3.85 8.52
C GLY A 341 6.49 -4.74 9.19
N VAL A 342 6.85 -5.38 10.31
CA VAL A 342 5.90 -6.17 11.12
C VAL A 342 4.76 -5.30 11.65
N PHE A 343 5.06 -4.13 12.21
CA PHE A 343 4.03 -3.25 12.79
C PHE A 343 3.15 -2.59 11.72
N ILE A 344 3.70 -2.28 10.55
CA ILE A 344 2.94 -1.86 9.36
C ILE A 344 1.93 -2.94 8.98
N SER A 345 2.34 -4.21 8.94
CA SER A 345 1.44 -5.31 8.62
C SER A 345 0.30 -5.44 9.65
N PHE A 346 0.60 -5.20 10.93
CA PHE A 346 -0.40 -5.20 12.01
C PHE A 346 -1.42 -4.08 11.84
N GLY A 347 -0.98 -2.87 11.51
CA GLY A 347 -1.87 -1.74 11.22
C GLY A 347 -2.74 -1.98 10.00
N THR A 348 -2.15 -2.52 8.92
CA THR A 348 -2.86 -2.83 7.67
C THR A 348 -3.96 -3.87 7.88
N GLY A 349 -3.63 -5.02 8.47
CA GLY A 349 -4.59 -6.08 8.74
C GLY A 349 -5.62 -5.70 9.79
N GLY A 350 -5.21 -5.00 10.86
CA GLY A 350 -6.09 -4.53 11.91
C GLY A 350 -7.15 -3.54 11.41
N THR A 351 -6.77 -2.65 10.48
CA THR A 351 -7.72 -1.69 9.88
C THR A 351 -8.79 -2.42 9.07
N PHE A 352 -8.41 -3.34 8.17
CA PHE A 352 -9.39 -4.03 7.33
C PHE A 352 -10.22 -5.08 8.08
N ALA A 353 -9.75 -5.58 9.21
CA ALA A 353 -10.57 -6.42 10.11
C ALA A 353 -11.74 -5.65 10.75
N LEU A 354 -11.64 -4.31 10.86
CA LEU A 354 -12.66 -3.46 11.46
C LEU A 354 -13.67 -2.91 10.46
N VAL A 355 -13.28 -2.69 9.21
CA VAL A 355 -14.12 -2.06 8.18
C VAL A 355 -15.49 -2.74 8.04
N PRO A 356 -15.61 -4.07 7.82
CA PRO A 356 -16.91 -4.72 7.67
C PRO A 356 -17.74 -4.74 8.97
N LEU A 357 -17.09 -4.68 10.13
CA LEU A 357 -17.76 -4.69 11.43
C LEU A 357 -18.36 -3.32 11.77
N LEU A 358 -17.69 -2.25 11.37
CA LEU A 358 -18.12 -0.87 11.60
C LEU A 358 -19.11 -0.37 10.54
N PHE A 359 -19.07 -0.95 9.34
CA PHE A 359 -19.90 -0.57 8.20
C PHE A 359 -20.56 -1.81 7.55
N PRO A 360 -21.38 -2.58 8.31
CA PRO A 360 -21.95 -3.84 7.81
C PRO A 360 -22.84 -3.65 6.56
N ASP A 361 -23.56 -2.53 6.48
CA ASP A 361 -24.44 -2.23 5.35
C ASP A 361 -23.71 -1.77 4.10
N ARG A 362 -22.46 -1.26 4.24
CA ARG A 362 -21.68 -0.63 3.17
C ARG A 362 -20.18 -0.94 3.25
N PRO A 363 -19.79 -2.20 3.43
CA PRO A 363 -18.38 -2.55 3.66
C PRO A 363 -17.48 -2.18 2.47
N GLY A 364 -17.98 -2.31 1.24
CA GLY A 364 -17.24 -1.95 0.03
C GLY A 364 -17.01 -0.44 -0.12
N THR A 365 -18.01 0.40 0.20
CA THR A 365 -17.87 1.86 0.20
C THR A 365 -16.85 2.31 1.24
N ALA A 366 -16.91 1.73 2.45
CA ALA A 366 -15.97 2.04 3.53
C ALA A 366 -14.55 1.57 3.20
N ALA A 367 -14.39 0.36 2.65
CA ALA A 367 -13.10 -0.15 2.20
C ALA A 367 -12.48 0.72 1.09
N GLY A 368 -13.29 1.18 0.14
CA GLY A 368 -12.87 2.11 -0.91
C GLY A 368 -12.42 3.47 -0.36
N PHE A 369 -13.14 4.02 0.62
CA PHE A 369 -12.76 5.26 1.30
C PHE A 369 -11.45 5.09 2.07
N VAL A 370 -11.39 4.10 2.94
CA VAL A 370 -10.21 3.82 3.78
C VAL A 370 -8.99 3.49 2.92
N GLY A 371 -9.13 2.58 1.95
CA GLY A 371 -8.00 2.13 1.12
C GLY A 371 -7.58 3.11 0.02
N GLY A 372 -8.53 3.91 -0.50
CA GLY A 372 -8.24 4.87 -1.56
C GLY A 372 -7.60 6.16 -1.04
N LEU A 373 -8.30 6.89 -0.16
CA LEU A 373 -7.85 8.19 0.33
C LEU A 373 -6.63 8.13 1.25
N SER A 374 -6.41 7.03 1.94
CA SER A 374 -5.20 6.84 2.76
C SER A 374 -3.90 6.99 1.96
N THR A 375 -3.90 6.58 0.69
CA THR A 375 -2.72 6.71 -0.15
C THR A 375 -2.40 8.16 -0.54
N ALA A 376 -3.37 9.08 -0.45
CA ALA A 376 -3.12 10.49 -0.67
C ALA A 376 -2.18 11.07 0.41
N ALA A 377 -2.34 10.68 1.68
CA ALA A 377 -1.44 11.10 2.75
C ALA A 377 0.00 10.61 2.51
N ALA A 378 0.16 9.43 1.91
CA ALA A 378 1.46 8.84 1.62
C ALA A 378 2.30 9.66 0.62
N ILE A 379 1.69 10.52 -0.19
CA ILE A 379 2.39 11.44 -1.11
C ILE A 379 3.36 12.36 -0.34
N ALA A 380 2.97 12.78 0.86
CA ALA A 380 3.76 13.70 1.67
C ALA A 380 5.01 13.05 2.31
N TYR A 381 4.99 11.73 2.58
CA TYR A 381 6.04 11.09 3.37
C TYR A 381 7.44 11.19 2.76
N PRO A 382 7.67 10.84 1.48
CA PRO A 382 9.00 10.98 0.87
C PRO A 382 9.49 12.43 0.85
N LEU A 383 8.57 13.40 0.71
CA LEU A 383 8.92 14.83 0.73
C LEU A 383 9.39 15.26 2.13
N ILE A 384 8.73 14.77 3.19
CA ILE A 384 9.12 15.04 4.58
C ILE A 384 10.43 14.29 4.91
N PHE A 385 10.61 13.06 4.45
CA PHE A 385 11.86 12.31 4.64
C PHE A 385 13.05 13.06 4.01
N ALA A 386 12.86 13.66 2.85
CA ALA A 386 13.87 14.44 2.15
C ALA A 386 14.05 15.88 2.69
N GLY A 387 13.10 16.39 3.46
CA GLY A 387 13.04 17.80 3.89
C GLY A 387 13.77 18.09 5.21
N GLY A 388 14.21 17.07 5.94
CA GLY A 388 14.88 17.23 7.21
C GLY A 388 16.33 17.74 7.10
N PRO A 389 16.89 18.28 8.18
CA PRO A 389 18.30 18.72 8.21
C PRO A 389 19.28 17.56 8.06
N ASN A 390 18.85 16.35 8.37
CA ASN A 390 19.56 15.11 8.19
C ASN A 390 18.59 14.07 7.61
N ILE A 391 19.09 13.21 6.71
CA ILE A 391 18.28 12.18 6.04
C ILE A 391 17.61 11.20 7.03
N HIS A 392 18.15 11.04 8.25
CA HIS A 392 17.60 10.17 9.28
C HIS A 392 16.45 10.82 10.07
N THR A 393 16.38 12.16 10.16
CA THR A 393 15.40 12.87 11.00
C THR A 393 14.00 12.93 10.39
N GLY A 394 13.87 12.71 9.08
CA GLY A 394 12.59 12.74 8.40
C GLY A 394 11.57 11.75 8.95
N TYR A 395 12.02 10.60 9.43
CA TYR A 395 11.15 9.58 10.06
C TYR A 395 10.56 10.08 11.37
N ALA A 396 11.36 10.75 12.22
CA ALA A 396 10.86 11.39 13.44
C ALA A 396 9.86 12.51 13.14
N HIS A 397 10.09 13.30 12.08
CA HIS A 397 9.14 14.34 11.69
C HIS A 397 7.78 13.76 11.31
N VAL A 398 7.75 12.69 10.50
CA VAL A 398 6.49 11.99 10.18
C VAL A 398 5.86 11.40 11.45
N ALA A 399 6.63 10.74 12.31
CA ALA A 399 6.14 10.13 13.54
C ALA A 399 5.51 11.17 14.49
N MET A 400 6.19 12.29 14.71
CA MET A 400 5.79 13.30 15.69
C MET A 400 4.69 14.24 15.17
N PHE A 401 4.83 14.72 13.93
CA PHE A 401 3.97 15.79 13.41
C PHE A 401 2.77 15.31 12.61
N LEU A 402 2.79 14.03 12.13
CA LEU A 402 1.66 13.44 11.44
C LEU A 402 1.08 12.25 12.19
N PHE A 403 1.89 11.24 12.52
CA PHE A 403 1.36 9.99 13.05
C PHE A 403 0.86 10.12 14.49
N LEU A 404 1.56 10.84 15.34
CA LEU A 404 1.08 11.06 16.71
C LEU A 404 -0.28 11.77 16.75
N PRO A 405 -0.53 12.88 16.01
CA PRO A 405 -1.87 13.45 15.86
C PRO A 405 -2.90 12.46 15.30
N PHE A 406 -2.54 11.59 14.32
CA PHE A 406 -3.44 10.58 13.79
C PHE A 406 -3.83 9.55 14.85
N VAL A 407 -2.87 9.10 15.67
CA VAL A 407 -3.12 8.18 16.78
C VAL A 407 -4.04 8.82 17.82
N LEU A 408 -3.81 10.09 18.16
CA LEU A 408 -4.66 10.82 19.12
C LEU A 408 -6.09 10.96 18.57
N PHE A 409 -6.24 11.29 17.30
CA PHE A 409 -7.54 11.34 16.65
C PHE A 409 -8.21 9.96 16.59
N TYR A 410 -7.45 8.90 16.30
CA TYR A 410 -7.96 7.53 16.34
C TYR A 410 -8.49 7.16 17.73
N PHE A 411 -7.75 7.48 18.80
CA PHE A 411 -8.18 7.21 20.17
C PHE A 411 -9.45 7.98 20.52
N TRP A 412 -9.52 9.25 20.11
CA TRP A 412 -10.70 10.06 20.31
C TRP A 412 -11.90 9.48 19.57
N ALA A 413 -11.78 9.15 18.31
CA ALA A 413 -12.86 8.58 17.49
C ALA A 413 -13.32 7.21 18.01
N ALA A 414 -12.37 6.33 18.37
CA ALA A 414 -12.65 5.01 18.91
C ALA A 414 -13.27 5.05 20.31
N ARG A 415 -13.00 6.10 21.11
CA ARG A 415 -13.65 6.33 22.41
C ARG A 415 -15.12 6.73 22.26
N HIS A 416 -15.43 7.54 21.24
CA HIS A 416 -16.77 8.09 21.02
C HIS A 416 -17.61 7.23 20.05
N GLU A 417 -17.06 6.11 19.57
CA GLU A 417 -17.81 5.19 18.71
C GLU A 417 -18.97 4.56 19.49
N ARG A 418 -20.14 4.47 18.82
CA ARG A 418 -21.39 3.94 19.39
C ARG A 418 -21.87 2.76 18.55
N HIS A 419 -22.65 1.90 19.17
CA HIS A 419 -23.22 0.71 18.49
C HIS A 419 -24.01 1.11 17.24
N PRO A 420 -23.80 0.47 16.08
CA PRO A 420 -24.46 0.83 14.82
C PRO A 420 -25.99 0.77 14.87
N GLU A 421 -26.58 -0.10 15.71
CA GLU A 421 -28.05 -0.25 15.85
C GLU A 421 -28.75 1.05 16.33
N LYS A 422 -28.04 1.95 17.02
CA LYS A 422 -28.62 3.24 17.45
C LYS A 422 -28.64 4.31 16.35
N HIS A 423 -27.94 4.07 15.24
CA HIS A 423 -27.88 5.00 14.09
C HIS A 423 -28.85 4.64 12.95
N GLY A 424 -29.41 3.41 12.91
CA GLY A 424 -30.51 3.05 12.04
C GLY A 424 -31.78 3.88 12.30
N LEU A 425 -31.93 4.38 13.51
CA LEU A 425 -33.07 5.26 13.89
C LEU A 425 -32.96 6.67 13.28
N LEU A 426 -31.77 7.17 12.97
CA LEU A 426 -31.61 8.48 12.32
C LEU A 426 -31.88 8.45 10.83
N LEU A 427 -31.67 7.31 10.14
CA LEU A 427 -32.04 7.14 8.74
C LEU A 427 -33.53 6.93 8.56
N ASN A 428 -34.23 6.32 9.55
CA ASN A 428 -35.67 6.19 9.54
C ASN A 428 -36.38 7.51 9.81
N SER A 429 -35.79 8.46 10.56
CA SER A 429 -36.38 9.79 10.76
C SER A 429 -36.35 10.67 9.51
N PHE A 430 -35.41 10.46 8.60
CA PHE A 430 -35.36 11.14 7.29
C PHE A 430 -36.26 10.48 6.23
N ALA A 431 -36.64 9.21 6.41
CA ALA A 431 -37.54 8.49 5.49
C ALA A 431 -39.04 8.75 5.79
N ILE A 432 -39.37 9.30 6.96
CA ILE A 432 -40.75 9.59 7.37
C ILE A 432 -41.18 11.00 6.95
N GLU A 433 -40.27 11.88 6.52
CA GLU A 433 -40.65 13.22 6.00
C GLU A 433 -40.93 13.25 4.47
N GLU A 434 -40.80 12.13 3.76
CA GLU A 434 -41.12 12.03 2.32
C GLU A 434 -42.28 11.03 2.02
N ALA A 435 -43.13 10.67 3.00
CA ALA A 435 -44.40 9.93 2.81
C ALA A 435 -45.60 10.91 3.10
#